data_110a63e6237dd02b080e4b379c170024
#
_entry.id   110a63e6237dd02b080e4b379c170024
#
_cell.length_a   1.000
_cell.length_b   1.000
_cell.length_c   1.000
_cell.angle_alpha   90.00
_cell.angle_beta   90.00
_cell.angle_gamma   90.00
#
_symmetry.space_group_name_H-M   'P 1'
#
loop_
_entity.id
_entity.type
_entity.pdbx_description
1 polymer ?
#
loop_
_entity_poly.entity_id
_entity_poly.type
_entity_poly.pdbx_seq_one_letter_code
_entity_poly.pdbx_strand_id
1 'polypeptide(L)'
;MAKTKEESAAAQTVETEAGGGLLDKILTDGRMARDDYQKERAKDMIGEFVSQVMSGELTMSKNMDVAINSRIAEIDRLVSAQMNEIMHHEDFQKLEGSWRGLHHLIKNSLTGPMLKIKVMSVTKKDMLKDFERALEFDQSAMFKKVYEEEYGTFGGAPFGALIGDFEFGNHPQDMALLESISQVAAAAHAPFLSAASSGMFGWDSYSEMSEVRDVAKIFDRTEYMKWRSFRESEDSRYVGLTMPHVLMREPYGAATKPTETFRFEEDVDGKDHKKYLWGNAAYAMGTRLTEAFSMYGWCVAIRGVEGGGLVQGLPTHTFETDEGEVAMKCPTEVAITDRREKEFADNGFIPLVHCKGTDYAAFFGTQSANKAKKYDSDAANANARLSTQLQYIFAVSRFAHYLKSMMRDKIGSFMSRKDCEMFLNQWINNYVTDDDTASPATKAQYPLREARVDVSEIPGKPGCYRAVAFMRPHFQLDELSVSLRLVADLPAPANG
;
A
#
# COMPACT_ATOMS: atom_id res chain seq x y z
N MET A 1 -50.27 -53.57 -32.63
CA MET A 1 -49.61 -52.55 -31.76
C MET A 1 -48.31 -53.01 -31.13
N ALA A 2 -47.91 -54.25 -31.17
CA ALA A 2 -46.62 -54.75 -30.62
C ALA A 2 -45.43 -54.68 -31.59
N LYS A 3 -45.67 -54.79 -32.93
CA LYS A 3 -44.61 -54.67 -33.93
C LYS A 3 -43.99 -53.31 -34.13
N THR A 4 -44.75 -52.23 -33.87
CA THR A 4 -44.30 -50.84 -34.04
C THR A 4 -43.45 -50.41 -32.91
N LYS A 5 -43.45 -51.02 -31.71
CA LYS A 5 -42.59 -50.72 -30.59
C LYS A 5 -41.20 -51.31 -30.65
N GLU A 6 -41.10 -52.52 -31.26
CA GLU A 6 -39.78 -53.16 -31.45
C GLU A 6 -38.96 -52.53 -32.57
N GLU A 7 -39.61 -52.06 -33.64
CA GLU A 7 -38.90 -51.29 -34.70
C GLU A 7 -38.40 -49.93 -34.23
N SER A 8 -39.14 -49.23 -33.32
CA SER A 8 -38.71 -48.00 -32.74
C SER A 8 -37.55 -48.16 -31.73
N ALA A 9 -37.54 -49.27 -30.98
CA ALA A 9 -36.47 -49.56 -30.04
C ALA A 9 -35.18 -50.03 -30.77
N ALA A 10 -35.32 -50.76 -31.85
CA ALA A 10 -34.18 -51.16 -32.68
C ALA A 10 -33.56 -50.01 -33.47
N ALA A 11 -34.36 -49.03 -33.92
CA ALA A 11 -33.87 -47.85 -34.57
C ALA A 11 -33.11 -46.94 -33.60
N GLN A 12 -33.55 -46.79 -32.37
CA GLN A 12 -32.86 -46.00 -31.34
C GLN A 12 -31.53 -46.66 -30.87
N THR A 13 -31.47 -47.99 -30.82
CA THR A 13 -30.20 -48.71 -30.45
C THR A 13 -29.19 -48.67 -31.58
N VAL A 14 -29.61 -48.68 -32.83
CA VAL A 14 -28.69 -48.61 -34.00
C VAL A 14 -28.15 -47.17 -34.16
N GLU A 15 -28.93 -46.15 -33.86
CA GLU A 15 -28.43 -44.74 -33.87
C GLU A 15 -27.46 -44.47 -32.74
N THR A 16 -27.63 -45.07 -31.57
CA THR A 16 -26.68 -44.89 -30.43
C THR A 16 -25.36 -45.63 -30.66
N GLU A 17 -25.36 -46.81 -31.27
CA GLU A 17 -24.13 -47.54 -31.59
C GLU A 17 -23.36 -46.93 -32.78
N ALA A 18 -24.04 -46.36 -33.76
CA ALA A 18 -23.39 -45.66 -34.87
C ALA A 18 -22.77 -44.31 -34.43
N GLY A 19 -23.42 -43.62 -33.52
CA GLY A 19 -22.93 -42.37 -32.96
C GLY A 19 -21.66 -42.54 -32.11
N GLY A 20 -21.59 -43.57 -31.25
CA GLY A 20 -20.44 -43.88 -30.43
C GLY A 20 -19.19 -44.25 -31.23
N GLY A 21 -19.36 -45.02 -32.30
CA GLY A 21 -18.25 -45.42 -33.19
C GLY A 21 -17.69 -44.26 -34.03
N LEU A 22 -18.53 -43.31 -34.41
CA LEU A 22 -18.12 -42.11 -35.16
C LEU A 22 -17.37 -41.11 -34.28
N LEU A 23 -17.83 -40.91 -33.08
CA LEU A 23 -17.17 -40.08 -32.05
C LEU A 23 -15.78 -40.63 -31.70
N ASP A 24 -15.66 -41.94 -31.50
CA ASP A 24 -14.37 -42.58 -31.24
C ASP A 24 -13.37 -42.42 -32.40
N LYS A 25 -13.85 -42.49 -33.64
CA LYS A 25 -13.03 -42.21 -34.82
C LYS A 25 -12.56 -40.77 -34.90
N ILE A 26 -13.44 -39.81 -34.65
CA ILE A 26 -13.10 -38.37 -34.65
C ILE A 26 -12.05 -38.08 -33.60
N LEU A 27 -12.18 -38.64 -32.40
CA LEU A 27 -11.23 -38.45 -31.30
C LEU A 27 -9.86 -39.10 -31.60
N THR A 28 -9.85 -40.23 -32.24
CA THR A 28 -8.62 -40.98 -32.56
C THR A 28 -7.89 -40.37 -33.75
N ASP A 29 -8.59 -40.03 -34.80
CA ASP A 29 -8.04 -39.45 -36.02
C ASP A 29 -7.63 -37.98 -35.81
N GLY A 30 -8.36 -37.24 -34.98
CA GLY A 30 -8.07 -35.86 -34.62
C GLY A 30 -6.94 -35.68 -33.59
N ARG A 31 -6.42 -36.77 -32.99
CA ARG A 31 -5.41 -36.76 -31.93
C ARG A 31 -5.76 -35.79 -30.76
N MET A 32 -7.05 -35.69 -30.46
CA MET A 32 -7.58 -34.74 -29.48
C MET A 32 -7.34 -35.14 -28.02
N ALA A 33 -6.97 -36.41 -27.76
CA ALA A 33 -6.74 -36.88 -26.42
C ALA A 33 -5.47 -37.75 -26.34
N ARG A 34 -4.68 -37.57 -25.29
CA ARG A 34 -3.41 -38.28 -25.04
C ARG A 34 -3.58 -39.48 -24.12
N ASP A 35 -4.64 -39.50 -23.31
CA ASP A 35 -4.97 -40.57 -22.36
C ASP A 35 -6.47 -40.88 -22.35
N ASP A 36 -6.85 -42.00 -21.72
CA ASP A 36 -8.23 -42.44 -21.69
C ASP A 36 -9.17 -41.49 -20.93
N TYR A 37 -8.68 -40.79 -19.93
CA TYR A 37 -9.45 -39.75 -19.21
C TYR A 37 -9.79 -38.57 -20.13
N GLN A 38 -8.82 -38.09 -20.90
CA GLN A 38 -9.04 -37.02 -21.87
C GLN A 38 -9.98 -37.45 -22.99
N LYS A 39 -9.97 -38.73 -23.39
CA LYS A 39 -10.91 -39.28 -24.39
C LYS A 39 -12.35 -39.27 -23.88
N GLU A 40 -12.56 -39.72 -22.64
CA GLU A 40 -13.89 -39.75 -22.04
C GLU A 40 -14.45 -38.32 -21.87
N ARG A 41 -13.64 -37.41 -21.38
CA ARG A 41 -14.02 -36.00 -21.28
C ARG A 41 -14.30 -35.35 -22.65
N ALA A 42 -13.53 -35.66 -23.67
CA ALA A 42 -13.77 -35.14 -25.02
C ALA A 42 -15.05 -35.73 -25.64
N LYS A 43 -15.39 -37.01 -25.36
CA LYS A 43 -16.68 -37.61 -25.72
C LYS A 43 -17.86 -36.87 -25.11
N ASP A 44 -17.78 -36.59 -23.82
CA ASP A 44 -18.83 -35.88 -23.10
C ASP A 44 -19.03 -34.47 -23.67
N MET A 45 -17.94 -33.75 -23.94
CA MET A 45 -17.99 -32.43 -24.54
C MET A 45 -18.59 -32.41 -25.95
N ILE A 46 -18.20 -33.35 -26.80
CA ILE A 46 -18.74 -33.43 -28.16
C ILE A 46 -20.19 -33.90 -28.11
N GLY A 47 -20.52 -34.85 -27.22
CA GLY A 47 -21.89 -35.31 -27.01
C GLY A 47 -22.83 -34.17 -26.59
N GLU A 48 -22.40 -33.35 -25.66
CA GLU A 48 -23.13 -32.16 -25.21
C GLU A 48 -23.30 -31.16 -26.35
N PHE A 49 -22.25 -30.87 -27.11
CA PHE A 49 -22.30 -29.99 -28.26
C PHE A 49 -23.31 -30.46 -29.32
N VAL A 50 -23.30 -31.77 -29.66
CA VAL A 50 -24.24 -32.36 -30.59
C VAL A 50 -25.68 -32.26 -30.05
N SER A 51 -25.88 -32.50 -28.76
CA SER A 51 -27.18 -32.38 -28.10
C SER A 51 -27.73 -30.97 -28.20
N GLN A 52 -26.92 -29.95 -27.96
CA GLN A 52 -27.29 -28.54 -28.07
C GLN A 52 -27.59 -28.10 -29.52
N VAL A 53 -26.89 -28.69 -30.50
CA VAL A 53 -27.19 -28.48 -31.93
C VAL A 53 -28.53 -29.10 -32.29
N MET A 54 -28.80 -30.31 -31.80
CA MET A 54 -30.05 -31.03 -32.08
C MET A 54 -31.27 -30.46 -31.38
N SER A 55 -31.09 -29.85 -30.20
CA SER A 55 -32.16 -29.13 -29.49
C SER A 55 -32.57 -27.81 -30.15
N GLY A 56 -31.83 -27.36 -31.15
CA GLY A 56 -32.07 -26.06 -31.82
C GLY A 56 -31.65 -24.86 -31.06
N GLU A 57 -30.95 -25.01 -29.94
CA GLU A 57 -30.35 -23.93 -29.19
C GLU A 57 -29.18 -23.25 -29.94
N LEU A 58 -28.62 -23.98 -30.94
CA LEU A 58 -27.52 -23.50 -31.77
C LEU A 58 -27.95 -23.45 -33.24
N THR A 59 -27.90 -22.28 -33.84
CA THR A 59 -28.04 -22.14 -35.31
C THR A 59 -26.74 -22.46 -36.00
N MET A 60 -26.70 -23.56 -36.74
CA MET A 60 -25.52 -23.93 -37.48
C MET A 60 -25.36 -23.10 -38.77
N SER A 61 -24.24 -22.46 -38.96
CA SER A 61 -23.78 -21.89 -40.23
C SER A 61 -23.41 -23.07 -41.18
N LYS A 62 -23.52 -22.83 -42.50
CA LYS A 62 -23.06 -23.78 -43.52
C LYS A 62 -21.55 -24.06 -43.46
N ASN A 63 -20.78 -23.19 -42.77
CA ASN A 63 -19.36 -23.36 -42.52
C ASN A 63 -19.16 -23.76 -41.04
N MET A 64 -18.64 -24.97 -40.84
CA MET A 64 -18.43 -25.57 -39.52
C MET A 64 -17.43 -24.72 -38.67
N ASP A 65 -16.37 -24.19 -39.28
CA ASP A 65 -15.38 -23.37 -38.57
C ASP A 65 -16.01 -22.09 -37.99
N VAL A 66 -16.93 -21.48 -38.73
CA VAL A 66 -17.66 -20.29 -38.26
C VAL A 66 -18.59 -20.64 -37.10
N ALA A 67 -19.26 -21.81 -37.17
CA ALA A 67 -20.14 -22.27 -36.11
C ALA A 67 -19.37 -22.56 -34.80
N ILE A 68 -18.23 -23.25 -34.90
CA ILE A 68 -17.36 -23.55 -33.77
C ILE A 68 -16.80 -22.26 -33.17
N ASN A 69 -16.25 -21.36 -33.98
CA ASN A 69 -15.70 -20.09 -33.49
C ASN A 69 -16.76 -19.18 -32.82
N SER A 70 -17.98 -19.19 -33.36
CA SER A 70 -19.09 -18.45 -32.77
C SER A 70 -19.47 -19.01 -31.38
N ARG A 71 -19.42 -20.37 -31.23
CA ARG A 71 -19.70 -21.01 -29.94
C ARG A 71 -18.59 -20.74 -28.92
N ILE A 72 -17.33 -20.78 -29.36
CA ILE A 72 -16.19 -20.44 -28.51
C ILE A 72 -16.37 -19.00 -27.99
N ALA A 73 -16.68 -18.06 -28.88
CA ALA A 73 -16.90 -16.67 -28.51
C ALA A 73 -18.08 -16.48 -27.52
N GLU A 74 -19.15 -17.29 -27.68
CA GLU A 74 -20.27 -17.29 -26.74
C GLU A 74 -19.89 -17.83 -25.36
N ILE A 75 -19.15 -18.94 -25.34
CA ILE A 75 -18.62 -19.52 -24.08
C ILE A 75 -17.68 -18.53 -23.41
N ASP A 76 -16.76 -17.92 -24.16
CA ASP A 76 -15.85 -16.90 -23.63
C ASP A 76 -16.63 -15.72 -23.02
N ARG A 77 -17.71 -15.28 -23.65
CA ARG A 77 -18.58 -14.22 -23.13
C ARG A 77 -19.28 -14.63 -21.82
N LEU A 78 -19.82 -15.86 -21.76
CA LEU A 78 -20.48 -16.37 -20.55
C LEU A 78 -19.51 -16.54 -19.39
N VAL A 79 -18.33 -17.11 -19.67
CA VAL A 79 -17.26 -17.28 -18.69
C VAL A 79 -16.74 -15.92 -18.22
N SER A 80 -16.55 -14.97 -19.15
CA SER A 80 -16.15 -13.58 -18.79
C SER A 80 -17.17 -12.91 -17.90
N ALA A 81 -18.47 -13.05 -18.17
CA ALA A 81 -19.51 -12.49 -17.32
C ALA A 81 -19.46 -13.07 -15.90
N GLN A 82 -19.30 -14.41 -15.77
CA GLN A 82 -19.19 -15.06 -14.47
C GLN A 82 -17.89 -14.66 -13.75
N MET A 83 -16.78 -14.53 -14.46
CA MET A 83 -15.52 -14.07 -13.89
C MET A 83 -15.60 -12.62 -13.41
N ASN A 84 -16.27 -11.75 -14.16
CA ASN A 84 -16.49 -10.36 -13.75
C ASN A 84 -17.26 -10.25 -12.44
N GLU A 85 -18.33 -11.05 -12.27
CA GLU A 85 -19.10 -11.10 -11.00
C GLU A 85 -18.20 -11.51 -9.82
N ILE A 86 -17.31 -12.48 -10.02
CA ILE A 86 -16.38 -12.94 -8.98
C ILE A 86 -15.32 -11.87 -8.71
N MET A 87 -14.71 -11.31 -9.77
CA MET A 87 -13.59 -10.38 -9.64
C MET A 87 -14.00 -9.02 -9.09
N HIS A 88 -15.25 -8.60 -9.35
CA HIS A 88 -15.80 -7.36 -8.81
C HIS A 88 -16.50 -7.56 -7.45
N HIS A 89 -16.54 -8.79 -6.91
CA HIS A 89 -17.07 -9.02 -5.58
C HIS A 89 -16.13 -8.39 -4.52
N GLU A 90 -16.70 -7.65 -3.59
CA GLU A 90 -15.97 -6.84 -2.60
C GLU A 90 -14.94 -7.65 -1.79
N ASP A 91 -15.30 -8.86 -1.34
CA ASP A 91 -14.39 -9.72 -0.57
C ASP A 91 -13.22 -10.22 -1.42
N PHE A 92 -13.48 -10.51 -2.71
CA PHE A 92 -12.44 -10.94 -3.62
C PHE A 92 -11.48 -9.79 -3.94
N GLN A 93 -12.01 -8.58 -4.21
CA GLN A 93 -11.19 -7.39 -4.44
C GLN A 93 -10.31 -7.06 -3.23
N LYS A 94 -10.84 -7.17 -2.00
CA LYS A 94 -10.05 -6.99 -0.78
C LYS A 94 -8.90 -7.99 -0.69
N LEU A 95 -9.19 -9.27 -0.95
CA LEU A 95 -8.17 -10.32 -0.92
C LEU A 95 -7.11 -10.10 -2.01
N GLU A 96 -7.53 -9.84 -3.24
CA GLU A 96 -6.62 -9.57 -4.37
C GLU A 96 -5.80 -8.32 -4.12
N GLY A 97 -6.41 -7.24 -3.61
CA GLY A 97 -5.73 -5.99 -3.26
C GLY A 97 -4.62 -6.19 -2.23
N SER A 98 -4.90 -6.93 -1.16
CA SER A 98 -3.91 -7.29 -0.13
C SER A 98 -2.72 -8.05 -0.70
N TRP A 99 -2.97 -9.11 -1.48
CA TRP A 99 -1.89 -9.92 -2.07
C TRP A 99 -1.09 -9.16 -3.12
N ARG A 100 -1.74 -8.34 -3.94
CA ARG A 100 -1.03 -7.52 -4.92
C ARG A 100 -0.24 -6.38 -4.28
N GLY A 101 -0.77 -5.78 -3.22
CA GLY A 101 -0.04 -4.80 -2.42
C GLY A 101 1.24 -5.40 -1.81
N LEU A 102 1.13 -6.56 -1.18
CA LEU A 102 2.29 -7.29 -0.65
C LEU A 102 3.27 -7.69 -1.77
N HIS A 103 2.78 -8.18 -2.90
CA HIS A 103 3.61 -8.50 -4.06
C HIS A 103 4.35 -7.26 -4.59
N HIS A 104 3.66 -6.11 -4.70
CA HIS A 104 4.25 -4.85 -5.11
C HIS A 104 5.39 -4.43 -4.16
N LEU A 105 5.18 -4.53 -2.84
CA LEU A 105 6.21 -4.24 -1.85
C LEU A 105 7.43 -5.15 -2.02
N ILE A 106 7.22 -6.47 -2.13
CA ILE A 106 8.31 -7.45 -2.23
C ILE A 106 9.07 -7.28 -3.54
N LYS A 107 8.37 -7.11 -4.67
CA LYS A 107 8.97 -6.96 -5.99
C LYS A 107 9.87 -5.72 -6.09
N ASN A 108 9.47 -4.63 -5.44
CA ASN A 108 10.20 -3.36 -5.45
C ASN A 108 11.18 -3.21 -4.26
N SER A 109 11.44 -4.29 -3.50
CA SER A 109 12.35 -4.27 -2.36
C SER A 109 13.53 -5.20 -2.59
N LEU A 110 14.75 -4.70 -2.38
CA LEU A 110 15.96 -5.53 -2.40
C LEU A 110 16.09 -6.24 -1.05
N THR A 111 15.42 -7.40 -0.93
CA THR A 111 15.46 -8.21 0.29
C THR A 111 16.79 -8.95 0.46
N GLY A 112 17.24 -9.08 1.70
CA GLY A 112 18.51 -9.73 2.03
C GLY A 112 18.76 -9.78 3.54
N PRO A 113 19.99 -10.06 3.96
CA PRO A 113 20.33 -10.12 5.39
C PRO A 113 20.08 -8.80 6.12
N MET A 114 20.21 -7.65 5.43
CA MET A 114 20.04 -6.32 6.00
C MET A 114 18.60 -5.81 5.92
N LEU A 115 17.82 -6.28 4.95
CA LEU A 115 16.42 -5.90 4.76
C LEU A 115 15.54 -7.15 4.72
N LYS A 116 14.74 -7.33 5.76
CA LYS A 116 13.84 -8.49 5.92
C LYS A 116 12.40 -8.00 5.98
N ILE A 117 11.52 -8.67 5.25
CA ILE A 117 10.07 -8.47 5.31
C ILE A 117 9.47 -9.70 6.00
N LYS A 118 8.78 -9.48 7.11
CA LYS A 118 8.03 -10.52 7.85
C LYS A 118 6.55 -10.24 7.68
N VAL A 119 5.76 -11.28 7.45
CA VAL A 119 4.30 -11.18 7.28
C VAL A 119 3.62 -11.83 8.47
N MET A 120 2.64 -11.12 9.04
CA MET A 120 1.77 -11.62 10.10
C MET A 120 0.32 -11.57 9.60
N SER A 121 -0.33 -12.73 9.56
CA SER A 121 -1.75 -12.81 9.23
C SER A 121 -2.60 -12.57 10.48
N VAL A 122 -3.26 -11.42 10.52
CA VAL A 122 -4.12 -11.00 11.63
C VAL A 122 -5.21 -10.09 11.10
N THR A 123 -6.42 -10.22 11.63
CA THR A 123 -7.50 -9.29 11.30
C THR A 123 -7.49 -8.09 12.25
N LYS A 124 -8.02 -6.95 11.79
CA LYS A 124 -8.22 -5.76 12.61
C LYS A 124 -9.03 -6.05 13.89
N LYS A 125 -10.04 -6.93 13.76
CA LYS A 125 -10.88 -7.38 14.89
C LYS A 125 -10.13 -8.23 15.90
N ASP A 126 -9.20 -9.08 15.45
CA ASP A 126 -8.40 -9.92 16.35
C ASP A 126 -7.36 -9.08 17.08
N MET A 127 -6.76 -8.09 16.42
CA MET A 127 -5.86 -7.13 17.08
C MET A 127 -6.60 -6.32 18.15
N LEU A 128 -7.80 -5.82 17.85
CA LEU A 128 -8.60 -5.10 18.85
C LEU A 128 -8.90 -5.96 20.06
N LYS A 129 -9.32 -7.23 19.86
CA LYS A 129 -9.56 -8.17 20.95
C LYS A 129 -8.31 -8.49 21.77
N ASP A 130 -7.14 -8.54 21.13
CA ASP A 130 -5.87 -8.77 21.83
C ASP A 130 -5.59 -7.62 22.81
N PHE A 131 -5.74 -6.38 22.36
CA PHE A 131 -5.57 -5.19 23.21
C PHE A 131 -6.66 -5.05 24.29
N GLU A 132 -7.92 -5.37 23.98
CA GLU A 132 -9.02 -5.34 24.96
C GLU A 132 -8.85 -6.39 26.07
N ARG A 133 -8.20 -7.53 25.80
CA ARG A 133 -7.94 -8.57 26.78
C ARG A 133 -6.71 -8.29 27.64
N ALA A 134 -5.77 -7.53 27.12
CA ALA A 134 -4.59 -7.12 27.85
C ALA A 134 -4.97 -6.03 28.88
N LEU A 135 -4.49 -6.15 30.12
CA LEU A 135 -4.69 -5.10 31.13
C LEU A 135 -3.98 -3.81 30.76
N GLU A 136 -2.80 -3.94 30.16
CA GLU A 136 -1.99 -2.85 29.62
C GLU A 136 -1.44 -3.28 28.26
N PHE A 137 -1.09 -2.32 27.39
CA PHE A 137 -0.64 -2.58 26.02
C PHE A 137 0.61 -3.49 25.95
N ASP A 138 1.46 -3.46 26.98
CA ASP A 138 2.69 -4.26 27.07
C ASP A 138 2.43 -5.75 27.34
N GLN A 139 1.21 -6.13 27.74
CA GLN A 139 0.80 -7.52 27.92
C GLN A 139 0.15 -8.12 26.67
N SER A 140 -0.08 -7.33 25.65
CA SER A 140 -0.66 -7.78 24.37
C SER A 140 0.26 -8.73 23.61
N ALA A 141 -0.32 -9.64 22.82
CA ALA A 141 0.45 -10.53 21.96
C ALA A 141 1.22 -9.72 20.88
N MET A 142 0.64 -8.61 20.42
CA MET A 142 1.31 -7.70 19.48
C MET A 142 2.59 -7.11 20.10
N PHE A 143 2.54 -6.61 21.32
CA PHE A 143 3.72 -6.08 22.00
C PHE A 143 4.80 -7.16 22.17
N LYS A 144 4.41 -8.38 22.59
CA LYS A 144 5.37 -9.48 22.73
C LYS A 144 6.11 -9.78 21.44
N LYS A 145 5.38 -9.86 20.31
CA LYS A 145 5.97 -10.14 19.00
C LYS A 145 6.85 -9.02 18.47
N VAL A 146 6.45 -7.77 18.64
CA VAL A 146 7.16 -6.62 18.07
C VAL A 146 8.28 -6.14 18.98
N TYR A 147 8.02 -6.06 20.27
CA TYR A 147 8.98 -5.53 21.23
C TYR A 147 9.83 -6.63 21.90
N GLU A 148 9.21 -7.60 22.58
CA GLU A 148 9.95 -8.56 23.39
C GLU A 148 10.79 -9.50 22.55
N GLU A 149 10.20 -10.13 21.53
CA GLU A 149 10.88 -11.13 20.70
C GLU A 149 12.01 -10.53 19.87
N GLU A 150 11.87 -9.29 19.39
CA GLU A 150 12.82 -8.69 18.44
C GLU A 150 13.66 -7.56 19.07
N TYR A 151 13.05 -6.56 19.66
CA TYR A 151 13.78 -5.41 20.22
C TYR A 151 14.29 -5.68 21.62
N GLY A 152 13.54 -6.43 22.44
CA GLY A 152 13.88 -6.81 23.81
C GLY A 152 14.91 -7.93 23.92
N THR A 153 15.02 -8.79 22.92
CA THR A 153 15.82 -10.03 22.95
C THR A 153 17.22 -9.79 22.36
N PHE A 154 18.24 -10.40 22.98
CA PHE A 154 19.61 -10.39 22.46
C PHE A 154 19.69 -11.19 21.16
N GLY A 155 20.27 -10.59 20.13
CA GLY A 155 20.32 -11.18 18.77
C GLY A 155 19.01 -11.03 17.96
N GLY A 156 17.98 -10.42 18.52
CA GLY A 156 16.77 -10.07 17.79
C GLY A 156 17.03 -8.98 16.74
N ALA A 157 16.16 -8.91 15.73
CA ALA A 157 16.22 -7.93 14.64
C ALA A 157 15.05 -6.95 14.77
N PRO A 158 15.22 -5.79 15.44
CA PRO A 158 14.16 -4.82 15.65
C PRO A 158 13.51 -4.38 14.36
N PHE A 159 12.17 -4.33 14.34
CA PHE A 159 11.43 -3.82 13.19
C PHE A 159 11.73 -2.33 12.98
N GLY A 160 12.01 -1.96 11.72
CA GLY A 160 12.20 -0.55 11.35
C GLY A 160 10.89 0.16 11.03
N ALA A 161 9.89 -0.59 10.56
CA ALA A 161 8.54 -0.12 10.26
C ALA A 161 7.54 -1.26 10.42
N LEU A 162 6.29 -0.92 10.71
CA LEU A 162 5.14 -1.83 10.71
C LEU A 162 4.18 -1.34 9.62
N ILE A 163 3.77 -2.22 8.70
CA ILE A 163 2.81 -1.89 7.65
C ILE A 163 1.54 -2.70 7.92
N GLY A 164 0.45 -2.00 8.21
CA GLY A 164 -0.87 -2.61 8.41
C GLY A 164 -1.70 -2.51 7.14
N ASP A 165 -2.09 -3.65 6.58
CA ASP A 165 -3.07 -3.69 5.49
C ASP A 165 -4.48 -3.52 6.04
N PHE A 166 -4.69 -2.35 6.65
CA PHE A 166 -5.94 -1.96 7.27
C PHE A 166 -6.35 -0.58 6.79
N GLU A 167 -7.63 -0.30 6.87
CA GLU A 167 -8.20 1.02 6.66
C GLU A 167 -8.83 1.51 7.95
N PHE A 168 -8.50 2.73 8.34
CA PHE A 168 -9.00 3.34 9.57
C PHE A 168 -10.01 4.44 9.26
N GLY A 169 -11.20 4.29 9.83
CA GLY A 169 -12.28 5.28 9.78
C GLY A 169 -12.41 6.03 11.09
N ASN A 170 -13.43 6.90 11.20
CA ASN A 170 -13.73 7.63 12.44
C ASN A 170 -14.54 6.80 13.45
N HIS A 171 -14.55 5.48 13.33
CA HIS A 171 -15.25 4.63 14.28
C HIS A 171 -14.51 4.55 15.62
N PRO A 172 -15.21 4.56 16.79
CA PRO A 172 -14.56 4.49 18.10
C PRO A 172 -13.61 3.33 18.32
N GLN A 173 -13.88 2.18 17.71
CA GLN A 173 -13.02 0.99 17.77
C GLN A 173 -11.72 1.19 16.98
N ASP A 174 -11.79 1.88 15.85
CA ASP A 174 -10.64 2.23 15.04
C ASP A 174 -9.70 3.17 15.78
N MET A 175 -10.28 4.16 16.47
CA MET A 175 -9.51 5.09 17.29
C MET A 175 -8.83 4.39 18.47
N ALA A 176 -9.53 3.49 19.17
CA ALA A 176 -8.95 2.73 20.25
C ALA A 176 -7.81 1.81 19.76
N LEU A 177 -8.00 1.17 18.61
CA LEU A 177 -6.97 0.34 17.98
C LEU A 177 -5.74 1.15 17.59
N LEU A 178 -5.92 2.33 16.96
CA LEU A 178 -4.81 3.22 16.60
C LEU A 178 -4.03 3.68 17.83
N GLU A 179 -4.72 4.01 18.92
CA GLU A 179 -4.08 4.40 20.18
C GLU A 179 -3.21 3.26 20.72
N SER A 180 -3.75 2.04 20.81
CA SER A 180 -3.00 0.88 21.30
C SER A 180 -1.82 0.53 20.39
N ILE A 181 -2.00 0.54 19.08
CA ILE A 181 -0.91 0.30 18.11
C ILE A 181 0.17 1.40 18.24
N SER A 182 -0.21 2.66 18.42
CA SER A 182 0.74 3.76 18.55
C SER A 182 1.64 3.60 19.77
N GLN A 183 1.11 3.10 20.89
CA GLN A 183 1.88 2.79 22.10
C GLN A 183 2.91 1.68 21.85
N VAL A 184 2.51 0.59 21.16
CA VAL A 184 3.44 -0.49 20.78
C VAL A 184 4.50 0.02 19.80
N ALA A 185 4.11 0.79 18.79
CA ALA A 185 5.01 1.37 17.80
C ALA A 185 6.03 2.33 18.43
N ALA A 186 5.59 3.16 19.37
CA ALA A 186 6.44 4.07 20.13
C ALA A 186 7.43 3.30 21.02
N ALA A 187 6.96 2.31 21.77
CA ALA A 187 7.81 1.50 22.64
C ALA A 187 8.89 0.73 21.86
N ALA A 188 8.53 0.18 20.70
CA ALA A 188 9.44 -0.55 19.83
C ALA A 188 10.27 0.34 18.90
N HIS A 189 10.03 1.63 18.87
CA HIS A 189 10.60 2.56 17.89
C HIS A 189 10.39 2.11 16.43
N ALA A 190 9.22 1.57 16.13
CA ALA A 190 8.84 1.04 14.82
C ALA A 190 7.56 1.73 14.33
N PRO A 191 7.65 2.82 13.57
CA PRO A 191 6.46 3.53 13.11
C PRO A 191 5.50 2.63 12.33
N PHE A 192 4.22 2.80 12.61
CA PHE A 192 3.12 2.05 11.98
C PHE A 192 2.53 2.85 10.82
N LEU A 193 2.48 2.23 9.65
CA LEU A 193 1.90 2.78 8.43
C LEU A 193 0.66 1.99 8.05
N SER A 194 -0.42 2.68 7.72
CA SER A 194 -1.66 2.06 7.24
C SER A 194 -2.41 3.05 6.34
N ALA A 195 -3.66 2.76 5.96
CA ALA A 195 -4.48 3.68 5.19
C ALA A 195 -5.59 4.32 6.02
N ALA A 196 -5.95 5.55 5.67
CA ALA A 196 -7.23 6.12 6.04
C ALA A 196 -8.31 5.61 5.07
N SER A 197 -9.51 5.32 5.55
CA SER A 197 -10.66 5.06 4.68
C SER A 197 -11.37 6.38 4.33
N SER A 198 -12.19 6.38 3.27
CA SER A 198 -13.08 7.51 2.97
C SER A 198 -13.99 7.85 4.15
N GLY A 199 -14.44 6.84 4.91
CA GLY A 199 -15.22 7.00 6.12
C GLY A 199 -14.52 7.78 7.25
N MET A 200 -13.18 7.94 7.19
CA MET A 200 -12.46 8.84 8.10
C MET A 200 -12.86 10.30 7.91
N PHE A 201 -13.28 10.66 6.72
CA PHE A 201 -13.74 12.00 6.36
C PHE A 201 -15.25 12.14 6.36
N GLY A 202 -15.98 11.05 6.65
CA GLY A 202 -17.44 10.96 6.56
C GLY A 202 -17.95 10.88 5.12
N TRP A 203 -17.13 10.33 4.22
CA TRP A 203 -17.46 10.11 2.81
C TRP A 203 -17.72 8.62 2.54
N ASP A 204 -18.60 8.35 1.59
CA ASP A 204 -18.82 7.00 1.08
C ASP A 204 -17.68 6.57 0.14
N SER A 205 -17.11 7.51 -0.59
CA SER A 205 -15.98 7.32 -1.50
C SER A 205 -15.09 8.56 -1.55
N TYR A 206 -13.82 8.39 -1.88
CA TYR A 206 -12.89 9.50 -2.08
C TYR A 206 -13.30 10.44 -3.23
N SER A 207 -14.16 10.02 -4.16
CA SER A 207 -14.70 10.88 -5.23
C SER A 207 -15.43 12.11 -4.69
N GLU A 208 -16.04 12.03 -3.48
CA GLU A 208 -16.70 13.17 -2.83
C GLU A 208 -15.73 14.28 -2.37
N MET A 209 -14.44 14.02 -2.40
CA MET A 209 -13.42 15.03 -2.05
C MET A 209 -13.56 16.32 -2.87
N SER A 210 -14.04 16.23 -4.10
CA SER A 210 -14.24 17.38 -4.99
C SER A 210 -15.31 18.35 -4.49
N GLU A 211 -16.28 17.88 -3.73
CA GLU A 211 -17.41 18.65 -3.21
C GLU A 211 -17.07 19.46 -1.95
N VAL A 212 -16.03 19.04 -1.24
CA VAL A 212 -15.62 19.66 0.02
C VAL A 212 -14.73 20.87 -0.24
N ARG A 213 -15.05 22.02 0.36
CA ARG A 213 -14.23 23.25 0.22
C ARG A 213 -13.05 23.31 1.17
N ASP A 214 -13.23 22.80 2.40
CA ASP A 214 -12.26 22.93 3.49
C ASP A 214 -12.26 21.63 4.32
N VAL A 215 -11.18 20.88 4.21
CA VAL A 215 -11.01 19.59 4.90
C VAL A 215 -10.87 19.79 6.43
N ALA A 216 -10.25 20.88 6.87
CA ALA A 216 -10.04 21.12 8.29
C ALA A 216 -11.35 21.22 9.07
N LYS A 217 -12.40 21.79 8.45
CA LYS A 217 -13.72 21.90 9.07
C LYS A 217 -14.42 20.57 9.33
N ILE A 218 -14.04 19.50 8.62
CA ILE A 218 -14.56 18.16 8.90
C ILE A 218 -14.13 17.75 10.30
N PHE A 219 -12.85 17.96 10.63
CA PHE A 219 -12.26 17.53 11.90
C PHE A 219 -12.60 18.45 13.09
N ASP A 220 -13.21 19.60 12.86
CA ASP A 220 -13.71 20.48 13.94
C ASP A 220 -15.00 19.99 14.57
N ARG A 221 -15.74 19.09 13.89
CA ARG A 221 -17.00 18.55 14.39
C ARG A 221 -16.80 17.73 15.67
N THR A 222 -17.84 17.63 16.48
CA THR A 222 -17.84 16.87 17.75
C THR A 222 -17.55 15.38 17.57
N GLU A 223 -17.95 14.81 16.43
CA GLU A 223 -17.75 13.41 16.08
C GLU A 223 -16.24 13.03 16.01
N TYR A 224 -15.36 14.00 15.74
CA TYR A 224 -13.93 13.82 15.64
C TYR A 224 -13.16 14.15 16.92
N MET A 225 -13.84 14.24 18.08
CA MET A 225 -13.18 14.53 19.36
C MET A 225 -12.09 13.47 19.68
N LYS A 226 -12.38 12.20 19.47
CA LYS A 226 -11.39 11.11 19.70
C LYS A 226 -10.18 11.22 18.78
N TRP A 227 -10.40 11.54 17.50
CA TRP A 227 -9.30 11.78 16.55
C TRP A 227 -8.43 12.95 16.99
N ARG A 228 -9.02 14.08 17.38
CA ARG A 228 -8.26 15.22 17.90
C ARG A 228 -7.47 14.88 19.14
N SER A 229 -8.07 14.16 20.09
CA SER A 229 -7.39 13.70 21.32
C SER A 229 -6.23 12.76 20.98
N PHE A 230 -6.43 11.81 20.08
CA PHE A 230 -5.38 10.92 19.61
C PHE A 230 -4.20 11.69 19.00
N ARG A 231 -4.48 12.67 18.13
CA ARG A 231 -3.46 13.52 17.51
C ARG A 231 -2.63 14.34 18.51
N GLU A 232 -3.16 14.65 19.69
CA GLU A 232 -2.46 15.37 20.75
C GLU A 232 -1.59 14.46 21.62
N SER A 233 -1.76 13.14 21.55
CA SER A 233 -0.93 12.17 22.23
C SER A 233 0.50 12.16 21.65
N GLU A 234 1.50 11.84 22.47
CA GLU A 234 2.90 11.79 22.00
C GLU A 234 3.16 10.57 21.10
N ASP A 235 2.48 9.46 21.34
CA ASP A 235 2.66 8.20 20.61
C ASP A 235 2.10 8.26 19.19
N SER A 236 1.14 9.15 18.92
CA SER A 236 0.59 9.37 17.57
C SER A 236 1.63 9.80 16.52
N ARG A 237 2.83 10.23 16.97
CA ARG A 237 3.99 10.47 16.08
C ARG A 237 4.44 9.23 15.34
N TYR A 238 4.19 8.06 15.92
CA TYR A 238 4.58 6.77 15.34
C TYR A 238 3.51 6.17 14.42
N VAL A 239 2.48 6.93 14.05
CA VAL A 239 1.43 6.49 13.15
C VAL A 239 1.39 7.36 11.90
N GLY A 240 1.40 6.73 10.74
CA GLY A 240 1.19 7.35 9.43
C GLY A 240 0.00 6.72 8.71
N LEU A 241 -0.94 7.54 8.28
CA LEU A 241 -2.12 7.12 7.52
C LEU A 241 -2.05 7.64 6.10
N THR A 242 -1.83 6.74 5.15
CA THR A 242 -1.76 7.05 3.72
C THR A 242 -3.15 7.14 3.09
N MET A 243 -3.28 7.91 2.02
CA MET A 243 -4.47 8.05 1.21
C MET A 243 -4.13 8.63 -0.18
N PRO A 244 -4.98 8.54 -1.19
CA PRO A 244 -6.10 7.63 -1.35
C PRO A 244 -5.61 6.21 -1.71
N HIS A 245 -6.52 5.35 -2.14
CA HIS A 245 -6.14 4.03 -2.66
C HIS A 245 -5.34 4.14 -3.96
N VAL A 246 -4.57 3.08 -4.24
CA VAL A 246 -3.74 2.92 -5.44
C VAL A 246 -4.28 1.79 -6.30
N LEU A 247 -4.27 1.96 -7.62
CA LEU A 247 -4.62 0.90 -8.55
C LEU A 247 -3.59 -0.23 -8.46
N MET A 248 -4.06 -1.46 -8.23
CA MET A 248 -3.18 -2.62 -7.99
C MET A 248 -2.91 -3.45 -9.24
N ARG A 249 -3.70 -3.31 -10.27
CA ARG A 249 -3.50 -3.92 -11.58
C ARG A 249 -4.28 -3.21 -12.68
N GLU A 250 -3.82 -3.40 -13.89
CA GLU A 250 -4.59 -3.06 -15.08
C GLU A 250 -5.77 -4.03 -15.25
N PRO A 251 -6.92 -3.57 -15.78
CA PRO A 251 -7.99 -4.47 -16.19
C PRO A 251 -7.51 -5.51 -17.20
N TYR A 252 -8.07 -6.71 -17.15
CA TYR A 252 -7.78 -7.75 -18.12
C TYR A 252 -8.53 -7.48 -19.42
N GLY A 253 -7.86 -7.62 -20.55
CA GLY A 253 -8.44 -7.44 -21.88
C GLY A 253 -7.40 -7.59 -22.98
N ALA A 254 -7.84 -7.77 -24.21
CA ALA A 254 -6.96 -7.96 -25.36
C ALA A 254 -6.03 -6.73 -25.59
N ALA A 255 -6.51 -5.53 -25.28
CA ALA A 255 -5.75 -4.29 -25.47
C ALA A 255 -4.84 -3.93 -24.28
N THR A 256 -5.09 -4.49 -23.09
CA THR A 256 -4.39 -4.17 -21.84
C THR A 256 -3.54 -5.35 -21.39
N LYS A 257 -4.17 -6.33 -20.77
CA LYS A 257 -3.51 -7.53 -20.22
C LYS A 257 -4.21 -8.80 -20.73
N PRO A 258 -3.81 -9.34 -21.90
CA PRO A 258 -4.43 -10.53 -22.45
C PRO A 258 -4.18 -11.75 -21.58
N THR A 259 -5.17 -12.65 -21.51
CA THR A 259 -5.06 -13.95 -20.86
C THR A 259 -4.71 -15.03 -21.87
N GLU A 260 -3.92 -16.04 -21.46
CA GLU A 260 -3.44 -17.10 -22.34
C GLU A 260 -4.47 -18.21 -22.59
N THR A 261 -5.42 -18.41 -21.67
CA THR A 261 -6.31 -19.57 -21.64
C THR A 261 -7.62 -19.38 -22.40
N PHE A 262 -8.21 -18.20 -22.34
CA PHE A 262 -9.43 -17.82 -23.06
C PHE A 262 -9.48 -16.30 -23.23
N ARG A 263 -10.29 -15.81 -24.14
CA ARG A 263 -10.41 -14.39 -24.41
C ARG A 263 -11.26 -13.73 -23.32
N PHE A 264 -10.60 -13.34 -22.23
CA PHE A 264 -11.23 -12.64 -21.13
C PHE A 264 -11.24 -11.13 -21.38
N GLU A 265 -12.40 -10.53 -21.26
CA GLU A 265 -12.59 -9.07 -21.26
C GLU A 265 -13.22 -8.68 -19.92
N GLU A 266 -12.48 -7.95 -19.12
CA GLU A 266 -12.99 -7.41 -17.86
C GLU A 266 -13.92 -6.23 -18.13
N ASP A 267 -15.10 -6.23 -17.50
CA ASP A 267 -16.11 -5.19 -17.67
C ASP A 267 -15.74 -3.92 -16.89
N VAL A 268 -14.82 -3.14 -17.45
CA VAL A 268 -14.34 -1.89 -16.86
C VAL A 268 -14.40 -0.78 -17.91
N ASP A 269 -15.21 0.23 -17.64
CA ASP A 269 -15.55 1.31 -18.60
C ASP A 269 -14.82 2.64 -18.33
N GLY A 270 -13.92 2.71 -17.37
CA GLY A 270 -13.22 3.94 -16.95
C GLY A 270 -14.03 4.84 -16.00
N LYS A 271 -15.34 4.68 -15.91
CA LYS A 271 -16.26 5.54 -15.15
C LYS A 271 -16.55 4.99 -13.77
N ASP A 272 -16.87 3.68 -13.69
CA ASP A 272 -17.22 3.04 -12.42
C ASP A 272 -15.96 2.70 -11.62
N HIS A 273 -15.71 3.46 -10.54
CA HIS A 273 -14.57 3.25 -9.64
C HIS A 273 -14.60 1.91 -8.92
N LYS A 274 -15.80 1.33 -8.68
CA LYS A 274 -15.94 0.07 -7.93
C LYS A 274 -15.48 -1.16 -8.72
N LYS A 275 -15.43 -1.04 -10.04
CA LYS A 275 -14.93 -2.11 -10.92
C LYS A 275 -13.42 -2.20 -10.99
N TYR A 276 -12.70 -1.18 -10.52
CA TYR A 276 -11.24 -1.18 -10.44
C TYR A 276 -10.76 -1.83 -9.16
N LEU A 277 -9.60 -2.47 -9.23
CA LEU A 277 -8.94 -3.05 -8.07
C LEU A 277 -8.09 -2.01 -7.36
N TRP A 278 -8.62 -1.47 -6.29
CA TRP A 278 -7.91 -0.55 -5.41
C TRP A 278 -7.22 -1.26 -4.26
N GLY A 279 -6.10 -0.74 -3.80
CA GLY A 279 -5.38 -1.27 -2.66
C GLY A 279 -4.75 -0.19 -1.80
N ASN A 280 -4.20 -0.62 -0.68
CA ASN A 280 -3.67 0.23 0.36
C ASN A 280 -2.38 0.94 -0.07
N ALA A 281 -2.36 2.28 -0.04
CA ALA A 281 -1.19 3.09 -0.40
C ALA A 281 -0.02 2.96 0.60
N ALA A 282 -0.23 2.36 1.77
CA ALA A 282 0.85 2.07 2.72
C ALA A 282 1.90 1.10 2.14
N TYR A 283 1.51 0.21 1.21
CA TYR A 283 2.46 -0.61 0.48
C TYR A 283 3.38 0.21 -0.43
N ALA A 284 2.83 1.22 -1.10
CA ALA A 284 3.61 2.16 -1.91
C ALA A 284 4.59 2.97 -1.04
N MET A 285 4.16 3.45 0.14
CA MET A 285 5.07 4.08 1.10
C MET A 285 6.12 3.09 1.61
N GLY A 286 5.75 1.83 1.83
CA GLY A 286 6.69 0.76 2.19
C GLY A 286 7.81 0.58 1.15
N THR A 287 7.51 0.68 -0.15
CA THR A 287 8.55 0.62 -1.19
C THR A 287 9.53 1.78 -1.10
N ARG A 288 9.06 2.98 -0.73
CA ARG A 288 9.95 4.14 -0.53
C ARG A 288 10.90 3.95 0.64
N LEU A 289 10.39 3.37 1.74
CA LEU A 289 11.22 3.03 2.91
C LEU A 289 12.30 2.00 2.56
N THR A 290 11.93 0.92 1.87
CA THR A 290 12.86 -0.15 1.50
C THR A 290 13.89 0.32 0.49
N GLU A 291 13.52 1.16 -0.46
CA GLU A 291 14.43 1.76 -1.44
C GLU A 291 15.40 2.73 -0.78
N ALA A 292 14.92 3.66 0.04
CA ALA A 292 15.77 4.60 0.77
C ALA A 292 16.78 3.86 1.66
N PHE A 293 16.33 2.81 2.37
CA PHE A 293 17.22 1.98 3.17
C PHE A 293 18.27 1.25 2.33
N SER A 294 17.87 0.71 1.19
CA SER A 294 18.79 0.01 0.28
C SER A 294 19.88 0.93 -0.29
N MET A 295 19.50 2.17 -0.63
CA MET A 295 20.43 3.14 -1.24
C MET A 295 21.32 3.84 -0.21
N TYR A 296 20.78 4.20 0.94
CA TYR A 296 21.45 5.10 1.90
C TYR A 296 21.70 4.48 3.27
N GLY A 297 21.09 3.31 3.56
CA GLY A 297 21.14 2.69 4.90
C GLY A 297 20.17 3.34 5.92
N TRP A 298 19.46 4.39 5.54
CA TRP A 298 18.54 5.16 6.38
C TRP A 298 17.25 5.48 5.62
N CYS A 299 16.12 5.58 6.32
CA CYS A 299 14.80 5.88 5.75
C CYS A 299 14.46 7.39 5.85
N VAL A 300 15.38 8.28 5.48
CA VAL A 300 15.18 9.75 5.51
C VAL A 300 14.67 10.25 4.17
N ALA A 301 15.17 9.71 3.07
CA ALA A 301 14.82 10.11 1.71
C ALA A 301 13.57 9.35 1.23
N ILE A 302 12.38 9.78 1.69
CA ILE A 302 11.09 9.12 1.44
C ILE A 302 9.97 10.07 1.00
N ARG A 303 10.29 11.37 0.77
CA ARG A 303 9.33 12.41 0.41
C ARG A 303 9.84 13.29 -0.72
N GLY A 304 8.91 13.87 -1.47
CA GLY A 304 9.23 14.74 -2.62
C GLY A 304 9.72 13.93 -3.82
N VAL A 305 9.66 14.52 -4.99
CA VAL A 305 10.06 13.85 -6.25
C VAL A 305 11.55 13.53 -6.25
N GLU A 306 12.40 14.51 -5.93
CA GLU A 306 13.85 14.34 -5.88
C GLU A 306 14.34 13.71 -4.56
N GLY A 307 13.52 13.77 -3.52
CA GLY A 307 13.85 13.28 -2.17
C GLY A 307 13.40 11.83 -1.89
N GLY A 308 13.09 11.03 -2.92
CA GLY A 308 12.78 9.61 -2.79
C GLY A 308 11.32 9.25 -2.55
N GLY A 309 10.41 10.23 -2.57
CA GLY A 309 8.97 10.00 -2.43
C GLY A 309 8.25 9.58 -3.72
N LEU A 310 8.97 9.49 -4.85
CA LEU A 310 8.40 9.16 -6.16
C LEU A 310 8.13 7.65 -6.28
N VAL A 311 6.89 7.28 -6.57
CA VAL A 311 6.44 5.92 -6.87
C VAL A 311 6.21 5.81 -8.36
N GLN A 312 6.98 4.97 -9.05
CA GLN A 312 6.94 4.78 -10.51
C GLN A 312 6.37 3.40 -10.87
N GLY A 313 5.94 3.25 -12.13
CA GLY A 313 5.43 1.99 -12.66
C GLY A 313 4.12 1.56 -12.01
N LEU A 314 3.27 2.51 -11.65
CA LEU A 314 1.92 2.21 -11.18
C LEU A 314 1.05 1.76 -12.35
N PRO A 315 0.15 0.78 -12.15
CA PRO A 315 -0.81 0.39 -13.17
C PRO A 315 -1.64 1.59 -13.63
N THR A 316 -1.84 1.71 -14.93
CA THR A 316 -2.68 2.74 -15.55
C THR A 316 -3.64 2.08 -16.53
N HIS A 317 -4.82 2.65 -16.72
CA HIS A 317 -5.78 2.17 -17.72
C HIS A 317 -6.18 3.31 -18.64
N THR A 318 -6.03 3.08 -19.94
CA THR A 318 -6.50 4.01 -20.96
C THR A 318 -7.82 3.52 -21.55
N PHE A 319 -8.80 4.40 -21.65
CA PHE A 319 -10.13 4.08 -22.15
C PHE A 319 -10.62 5.21 -23.07
N GLU A 320 -11.55 4.88 -23.97
CA GLU A 320 -12.19 5.86 -24.81
C GLU A 320 -13.36 6.51 -24.06
N THR A 321 -13.43 7.84 -24.10
CA THR A 321 -14.56 8.60 -23.56
C THR A 321 -15.73 8.60 -24.54
N ASP A 322 -16.92 8.97 -24.07
CA ASP A 322 -18.12 9.10 -24.94
C ASP A 322 -17.93 10.11 -26.07
N GLU A 323 -16.95 11.01 -25.95
CA GLU A 323 -16.60 12.03 -26.94
C GLU A 323 -15.56 11.51 -27.96
N GLY A 324 -15.08 10.28 -27.80
CA GLY A 324 -14.06 9.66 -28.66
C GLY A 324 -12.64 10.08 -28.35
N GLU A 325 -12.40 10.73 -27.22
CA GLU A 325 -11.06 11.04 -26.74
C GLU A 325 -10.50 9.90 -25.90
N VAL A 326 -9.18 9.67 -25.97
CA VAL A 326 -8.51 8.68 -25.12
C VAL A 326 -8.17 9.34 -23.77
N ALA A 327 -8.78 8.85 -22.72
CA ALA A 327 -8.52 9.26 -21.35
C ALA A 327 -7.69 8.20 -20.61
N MET A 328 -6.89 8.64 -19.66
CA MET A 328 -6.14 7.76 -18.77
C MET A 328 -6.73 7.80 -17.37
N LYS A 329 -7.05 6.62 -16.82
CA LYS A 329 -7.44 6.48 -15.43
C LYS A 329 -6.25 6.81 -14.53
N CYS A 330 -6.48 7.69 -13.58
CA CYS A 330 -5.50 8.01 -12.55
C CYS A 330 -5.09 6.75 -11.78
N PRO A 331 -3.78 6.48 -11.59
CA PRO A 331 -3.32 5.36 -10.81
C PRO A 331 -3.64 5.48 -9.30
N THR A 332 -4.01 6.67 -8.83
CA THR A 332 -4.64 6.88 -7.53
C THR A 332 -6.15 7.03 -7.71
N GLU A 333 -6.95 6.59 -6.73
CA GLU A 333 -8.41 6.60 -6.81
C GLU A 333 -8.97 8.00 -7.19
N VAL A 334 -8.35 9.04 -6.65
CA VAL A 334 -8.64 10.44 -6.99
C VAL A 334 -7.35 11.24 -7.18
N ALA A 335 -7.41 12.27 -8.01
CA ALA A 335 -6.31 13.22 -8.16
C ALA A 335 -6.35 14.25 -7.03
N ILE A 336 -5.24 14.43 -6.34
CA ILE A 336 -5.09 15.38 -5.25
C ILE A 336 -4.28 16.58 -5.76
N THR A 337 -4.75 17.80 -5.51
CA THR A 337 -4.02 19.03 -5.84
C THR A 337 -3.08 19.42 -4.70
N ASP A 338 -2.04 20.23 -4.98
CA ASP A 338 -1.05 20.69 -3.98
C ASP A 338 -1.70 21.33 -2.75
N ARG A 339 -2.73 22.14 -2.97
CA ARG A 339 -3.51 22.73 -1.88
C ARG A 339 -4.17 21.65 -1.00
N ARG A 340 -4.77 20.65 -1.63
CA ARG A 340 -5.43 19.53 -0.91
C ARG A 340 -4.41 18.65 -0.19
N GLU A 341 -3.27 18.41 -0.82
CA GLU A 341 -2.16 17.70 -0.18
C GLU A 341 -1.81 18.34 1.16
N LYS A 342 -1.59 19.66 1.15
CA LYS A 342 -1.28 20.40 2.38
C LYS A 342 -2.42 20.35 3.39
N GLU A 343 -3.68 20.52 2.97
CA GLU A 343 -4.85 20.43 3.86
C GLU A 343 -4.92 19.06 4.55
N PHE A 344 -4.63 17.95 3.85
CA PHE A 344 -4.59 16.61 4.43
C PHE A 344 -3.37 16.41 5.33
N ALA A 345 -2.20 16.85 4.91
CA ALA A 345 -0.98 16.76 5.70
C ALA A 345 -1.13 17.51 7.04
N ASP A 346 -1.68 18.72 7.05
CA ASP A 346 -1.97 19.47 8.27
C ASP A 346 -2.96 18.76 9.21
N ASN A 347 -3.80 17.90 8.64
CA ASN A 347 -4.75 17.07 9.40
C ASN A 347 -4.22 15.67 9.77
N GLY A 348 -2.94 15.35 9.49
CA GLY A 348 -2.26 14.15 9.98
C GLY A 348 -2.37 12.96 9.03
N PHE A 349 -2.52 13.21 7.73
CA PHE A 349 -2.55 12.18 6.69
C PHE A 349 -1.36 12.32 5.75
N ILE A 350 -1.09 11.26 5.00
CA ILE A 350 -0.01 11.18 4.02
C ILE A 350 -0.63 10.99 2.64
N PRO A 351 -0.89 12.07 1.90
CA PRO A 351 -1.47 11.97 0.57
C PRO A 351 -0.46 11.48 -0.47
N LEU A 352 -0.90 10.58 -1.34
CA LEU A 352 -0.21 10.19 -2.55
C LEU A 352 -0.77 10.99 -3.73
N VAL A 353 0.05 11.84 -4.32
CA VAL A 353 -0.34 12.78 -5.36
C VAL A 353 0.10 12.26 -6.72
N HIS A 354 -0.85 12.08 -7.64
CA HIS A 354 -0.57 11.63 -9.00
C HIS A 354 -0.02 12.76 -9.88
N CYS A 355 0.98 12.47 -10.68
CA CYS A 355 1.47 13.36 -11.73
C CYS A 355 0.62 13.21 -12.99
N LYS A 356 -0.09 14.27 -13.38
CA LYS A 356 -1.03 14.24 -14.52
C LYS A 356 -0.38 13.73 -15.81
N GLY A 357 -1.01 12.73 -16.44
CA GLY A 357 -0.57 12.18 -17.71
C GLY A 357 0.60 11.20 -17.62
N THR A 358 0.90 10.67 -16.45
CA THR A 358 2.01 9.73 -16.21
C THR A 358 1.56 8.52 -15.40
N ASP A 359 2.40 7.51 -15.30
CA ASP A 359 2.23 6.29 -14.51
C ASP A 359 2.84 6.39 -13.10
N TYR A 360 3.20 7.59 -12.66
CA TYR A 360 3.80 7.78 -11.36
C TYR A 360 3.05 8.77 -10.48
N ALA A 361 3.25 8.59 -9.18
CA ALA A 361 2.73 9.44 -8.13
C ALA A 361 3.82 9.73 -7.10
N ALA A 362 3.65 10.73 -6.26
CA ALA A 362 4.65 11.11 -5.26
C ALA A 362 4.02 11.40 -3.90
N PHE A 363 4.73 11.04 -2.86
CA PHE A 363 4.48 11.51 -1.50
C PHE A 363 5.25 12.81 -1.29
N PHE A 364 4.58 13.96 -1.32
CA PHE A 364 5.23 15.26 -1.07
C PHE A 364 5.49 15.48 0.42
N GLY A 365 4.55 15.08 1.28
CA GLY A 365 4.65 15.12 2.73
C GLY A 365 4.65 13.71 3.34
N THR A 366 5.31 13.56 4.49
CA THR A 366 5.25 12.33 5.31
C THR A 366 4.89 12.70 6.74
N GLN A 367 3.78 13.42 6.88
CA GLN A 367 3.27 13.87 8.15
C GLN A 367 2.71 12.68 8.95
N SER A 368 3.10 12.55 10.23
CA SER A 368 2.45 11.60 11.13
C SER A 368 1.06 12.08 11.54
N ALA A 369 0.29 11.21 12.18
CA ALA A 369 -1.01 11.59 12.72
C ALA A 369 -0.93 12.65 13.83
N ASN A 370 0.24 12.88 14.41
CA ASN A 370 0.47 13.81 15.52
C ASN A 370 0.27 15.28 15.10
N LYS A 371 -0.36 16.03 15.98
CA LYS A 371 -0.48 17.49 15.87
C LYS A 371 0.63 18.16 16.65
N ALA A 372 1.50 18.92 15.97
CA ALA A 372 2.56 19.66 16.63
C ALA A 372 2.02 20.60 17.71
N LYS A 373 2.62 20.53 18.90
CA LYS A 373 2.30 21.47 19.99
C LYS A 373 2.74 22.87 19.59
N LYS A 374 1.95 23.88 19.94
CA LYS A 374 2.29 25.28 19.72
C LYS A 374 2.95 25.85 20.98
N TYR A 375 4.03 26.57 20.77
CA TYR A 375 4.83 27.23 21.80
C TYR A 375 4.94 28.72 21.47
N ASP A 376 5.35 29.53 22.44
CA ASP A 376 5.54 30.97 22.25
C ASP A 376 6.79 31.32 21.43
N SER A 377 7.72 30.38 21.26
CA SER A 377 8.95 30.53 20.49
C SER A 377 8.85 29.92 19.11
N ASP A 378 9.22 30.68 18.07
CA ASP A 378 9.26 30.19 16.69
C ASP A 378 10.22 29.00 16.51
N ALA A 379 11.36 29.01 17.17
CA ALA A 379 12.32 27.92 17.16
C ALA A 379 11.74 26.63 17.79
N ALA A 380 10.98 26.77 18.88
CA ALA A 380 10.30 25.63 19.52
C ALA A 380 9.17 25.10 18.64
N ASN A 381 8.43 25.97 17.95
CA ASN A 381 7.40 25.57 16.99
C ASN A 381 8.00 24.82 15.80
N ALA A 382 9.11 25.31 15.25
CA ALA A 382 9.82 24.62 14.17
C ALA A 382 10.29 23.22 14.62
N ASN A 383 10.88 23.10 15.81
CA ASN A 383 11.31 21.81 16.35
C ASN A 383 10.13 20.87 16.62
N ALA A 384 9.01 21.38 17.16
CA ALA A 384 7.80 20.60 17.36
C ALA A 384 7.25 20.07 16.02
N ARG A 385 7.24 20.89 14.97
CA ARG A 385 6.80 20.51 13.63
C ARG A 385 7.69 19.42 13.03
N LEU A 386 9.01 19.53 13.14
CA LEU A 386 9.95 18.50 12.69
C LEU A 386 9.73 17.15 13.39
N SER A 387 9.43 17.20 14.68
CA SER A 387 9.19 15.98 15.48
C SER A 387 7.90 15.24 15.13
N THR A 388 7.06 15.78 14.24
CA THR A 388 5.84 15.12 13.74
C THR A 388 6.02 14.54 12.34
N GLN A 389 7.17 14.71 11.71
CA GLN A 389 7.43 14.21 10.36
C GLN A 389 8.10 12.84 10.41
N LEU A 390 7.53 11.86 9.71
CA LEU A 390 7.94 10.45 9.80
C LEU A 390 9.37 10.21 9.32
N GLN A 391 9.89 10.94 8.32
CA GLN A 391 11.26 10.78 7.87
C GLN A 391 12.29 10.99 8.99
N TYR A 392 12.04 11.94 9.90
CA TYR A 392 12.91 12.16 11.04
C TYR A 392 12.68 11.12 12.14
N ILE A 393 11.43 10.69 12.34
CA ILE A 393 11.08 9.66 13.31
C ILE A 393 11.72 8.32 12.91
N PHE A 394 11.69 7.94 11.65
CA PHE A 394 12.37 6.73 11.16
C PHE A 394 13.87 6.77 11.42
N ALA A 395 14.52 7.91 11.16
CA ALA A 395 15.94 8.06 11.44
C ALA A 395 16.24 7.92 12.93
N VAL A 396 15.59 8.71 13.79
CA VAL A 396 15.79 8.70 15.24
C VAL A 396 15.50 7.32 15.82
N SER A 397 14.42 6.67 15.40
CA SER A 397 14.03 5.32 15.81
C SER A 397 15.14 4.30 15.51
N ARG A 398 15.73 4.38 14.32
CA ARG A 398 16.80 3.47 13.95
C ARG A 398 18.09 3.73 14.73
N PHE A 399 18.42 4.99 15.00
CA PHE A 399 19.52 5.31 15.91
C PHE A 399 19.29 4.74 17.31
N ALA A 400 18.06 4.84 17.84
CA ALA A 400 17.72 4.26 19.14
C ALA A 400 17.92 2.73 19.17
N HIS A 401 17.58 2.02 18.08
CA HIS A 401 17.83 0.58 17.95
C HIS A 401 19.31 0.26 18.05
N TYR A 402 20.15 0.97 17.30
CA TYR A 402 21.61 0.75 17.33
C TYR A 402 22.22 1.10 18.69
N LEU A 403 21.87 2.24 19.28
CA LEU A 403 22.37 2.65 20.58
C LEU A 403 22.01 1.62 21.67
N LYS A 404 20.77 1.12 21.68
CA LYS A 404 20.36 0.07 22.62
C LYS A 404 21.14 -1.23 22.43
N SER A 405 21.34 -1.66 21.18
CA SER A 405 22.10 -2.89 20.88
C SER A 405 23.55 -2.76 21.34
N MET A 406 24.21 -1.67 20.98
CA MET A 406 25.62 -1.41 21.37
C MET A 406 25.80 -1.33 22.88
N MET A 407 24.88 -0.68 23.59
CA MET A 407 24.95 -0.60 25.05
C MET A 407 24.71 -1.96 25.69
N ARG A 408 23.82 -2.77 25.14
CA ARG A 408 23.59 -4.15 25.61
C ARG A 408 24.85 -5.00 25.49
N ASP A 409 25.59 -4.88 24.39
CA ASP A 409 26.81 -5.64 24.15
C ASP A 409 27.95 -5.23 25.12
N LYS A 410 27.88 -4.03 25.70
CA LYS A 410 28.84 -3.53 26.67
C LYS A 410 28.50 -3.90 28.13
N ILE A 411 27.36 -4.50 28.40
CA ILE A 411 26.99 -4.94 29.76
C ILE A 411 28.03 -5.95 30.25
N GLY A 412 28.57 -5.73 31.45
CA GLY A 412 29.60 -6.56 32.06
C GLY A 412 31.04 -6.15 31.72
N SER A 413 31.24 -5.15 30.85
CA SER A 413 32.57 -4.58 30.61
C SER A 413 32.96 -3.59 31.73
N PHE A 414 34.24 -3.37 31.91
CA PHE A 414 34.80 -2.42 32.90
C PHE A 414 34.83 -0.98 32.34
N MET A 415 33.76 -0.54 31.66
CA MET A 415 33.68 0.82 31.12
C MET A 415 33.21 1.81 32.16
N SER A 416 33.92 2.93 32.28
CA SER A 416 33.44 4.06 33.06
C SER A 416 32.34 4.84 32.34
N ARG A 417 31.64 5.73 33.03
CA ARG A 417 30.66 6.67 32.44
C ARG A 417 31.27 7.42 31.24
N LYS A 418 32.49 7.94 31.40
CA LYS A 418 33.18 8.69 30.36
C LYS A 418 33.53 7.84 29.16
N ASP A 419 33.94 6.58 29.38
CA ASP A 419 34.26 5.66 28.27
C ASP A 419 33.02 5.32 27.47
N CYS A 420 31.86 5.09 28.15
CA CYS A 420 30.58 4.88 27.49
C CYS A 420 30.16 6.10 26.64
N GLU A 421 30.28 7.30 27.21
CA GLU A 421 29.96 8.56 26.53
C GLU A 421 30.85 8.77 25.28
N MET A 422 32.15 8.56 25.42
CA MET A 422 33.11 8.69 24.32
C MET A 422 32.84 7.65 23.24
N PHE A 423 32.57 6.39 23.58
CA PHE A 423 32.25 5.31 22.65
C PHE A 423 30.99 5.61 21.81
N LEU A 424 29.91 6.05 22.46
CA LEU A 424 28.67 6.37 21.77
C LEU A 424 28.81 7.60 20.88
N ASN A 425 29.50 8.65 21.37
CA ASN A 425 29.76 9.86 20.57
C ASN A 425 30.66 9.58 19.37
N GLN A 426 31.67 8.74 19.50
CA GLN A 426 32.54 8.33 18.40
C GLN A 426 31.75 7.60 17.32
N TRP A 427 30.82 6.72 17.72
CA TRP A 427 29.97 6.00 16.77
C TRP A 427 28.97 6.91 16.06
N ILE A 428 28.23 7.76 16.78
CA ILE A 428 27.17 8.59 16.18
C ILE A 428 27.77 9.66 15.26
N ASN A 429 28.96 10.15 15.55
CA ASN A 429 29.67 11.13 14.72
C ASN A 429 30.01 10.62 13.33
N ASN A 430 30.07 9.29 13.11
CA ASN A 430 30.24 8.71 11.78
C ASN A 430 29.06 9.00 10.84
N TYR A 431 27.92 9.43 11.37
CA TYR A 431 26.70 9.73 10.61
C TYR A 431 26.34 11.22 10.62
N VAL A 432 27.31 12.05 11.05
CA VAL A 432 27.16 13.50 11.09
C VAL A 432 27.94 14.14 9.94
N THR A 433 27.32 15.07 9.23
CA THR A 433 28.00 15.96 8.30
C THR A 433 27.51 17.40 8.53
N ASP A 434 28.45 18.34 8.65
CA ASP A 434 28.15 19.76 8.85
C ASP A 434 28.20 20.56 7.54
N ASP A 435 28.39 19.87 6.40
CA ASP A 435 28.43 20.50 5.08
C ASP A 435 27.02 20.78 4.56
N ASP A 436 26.62 22.03 4.65
CA ASP A 436 25.33 22.51 4.12
C ASP A 436 25.25 22.43 2.58
N THR A 437 26.40 22.36 1.89
CA THR A 437 26.49 22.27 0.42
C THR A 437 26.51 20.84 -0.10
N ALA A 438 26.57 19.84 0.78
CA ALA A 438 26.58 18.44 0.43
C ALA A 438 25.34 18.04 -0.40
N SER A 439 25.53 17.09 -1.32
CA SER A 439 24.45 16.62 -2.19
C SER A 439 23.30 15.99 -1.37
N PRO A 440 22.07 15.97 -1.91
CA PRO A 440 20.94 15.30 -1.26
C PRO A 440 21.23 13.84 -0.92
N ALA A 441 21.95 13.12 -1.78
CA ALA A 441 22.37 11.74 -1.55
C ALA A 441 23.33 11.61 -0.36
N THR A 442 24.30 12.53 -0.24
CA THR A 442 25.23 12.56 0.90
C THR A 442 24.46 12.85 2.20
N LYS A 443 23.53 13.79 2.19
CA LYS A 443 22.69 14.10 3.36
C LYS A 443 21.75 12.96 3.74
N ALA A 444 21.32 12.14 2.78
CA ALA A 444 20.53 10.94 3.05
C ALA A 444 21.38 9.82 3.67
N GLN A 445 22.66 9.70 3.29
CA GLN A 445 23.61 8.74 3.83
C GLN A 445 24.15 9.15 5.21
N TYR A 446 24.32 10.46 5.45
CA TYR A 446 24.72 11.05 6.73
C TYR A 446 23.59 11.94 7.26
N PRO A 447 22.55 11.33 7.87
CA PRO A 447 21.28 12.02 8.10
C PRO A 447 21.33 13.09 9.18
N LEU A 448 22.41 13.17 9.95
CA LEU A 448 22.55 14.09 11.07
C LEU A 448 23.45 15.27 10.70
N ARG A 449 23.00 16.47 11.03
CA ARG A 449 23.82 17.69 11.00
C ARG A 449 24.65 17.82 12.27
N GLU A 450 24.05 17.45 13.40
CA GLU A 450 24.68 17.53 14.73
C GLU A 450 24.14 16.40 15.59
N ALA A 451 25.01 15.77 16.36
CA ALA A 451 24.60 14.76 17.33
C ALA A 451 25.51 14.77 18.55
N ARG A 452 24.90 14.48 19.71
CA ARG A 452 25.61 14.35 20.99
C ARG A 452 24.88 13.33 21.86
N VAL A 453 25.67 12.50 22.52
CA VAL A 453 25.16 11.55 23.52
C VAL A 453 25.76 11.91 24.88
N ASP A 454 24.90 12.26 25.83
CA ASP A 454 25.26 12.53 27.20
C ASP A 454 24.94 11.30 28.06
N VAL A 455 25.90 10.84 28.87
CA VAL A 455 25.73 9.69 29.76
C VAL A 455 25.74 10.15 31.21
N SER A 456 24.70 9.85 31.95
CA SER A 456 24.54 10.16 33.37
C SER A 456 24.40 8.89 34.21
N GLU A 457 24.87 8.93 35.46
CA GLU A 457 24.64 7.86 36.42
C GLU A 457 23.21 7.90 36.95
N ILE A 458 22.62 6.72 37.19
CA ILE A 458 21.32 6.63 37.82
C ILE A 458 21.50 6.72 39.34
N PRO A 459 20.92 7.74 40.03
CA PRO A 459 21.07 7.89 41.46
C PRO A 459 20.65 6.61 42.24
N GLY A 460 21.51 6.18 43.14
CA GLY A 460 21.25 5.01 43.98
C GLY A 460 21.50 3.65 43.31
N LYS A 461 21.97 3.61 42.05
CA LYS A 461 22.30 2.38 41.33
C LYS A 461 23.70 2.45 40.74
N PRO A 462 24.78 2.13 41.53
CA PRO A 462 26.15 2.18 41.02
C PRO A 462 26.33 1.22 39.84
N GLY A 463 27.02 1.68 38.80
CA GLY A 463 27.21 0.94 37.55
C GLY A 463 26.03 0.95 36.59
N CYS A 464 24.94 1.66 36.91
CA CYS A 464 23.82 1.86 36.01
C CYS A 464 23.87 3.27 35.39
N TYR A 465 23.91 3.31 34.07
CA TYR A 465 23.99 4.57 33.30
C TYR A 465 22.74 4.79 32.47
N ARG A 466 22.39 6.05 32.29
CA ARG A 466 21.36 6.50 31.34
C ARG A 466 22.03 7.34 30.27
N ALA A 467 21.83 6.94 29.01
CA ALA A 467 22.25 7.72 27.85
C ALA A 467 21.07 8.54 27.29
N VAL A 468 21.33 9.80 27.01
CA VAL A 468 20.38 10.71 26.33
C VAL A 468 21.07 11.19 25.07
N ALA A 469 20.49 10.88 23.91
CA ALA A 469 21.00 11.29 22.62
C ALA A 469 20.26 12.53 22.11
N PHE A 470 21.00 13.59 21.81
CA PHE A 470 20.52 14.77 21.10
C PHE A 470 20.90 14.62 19.65
N MET A 471 19.93 14.66 18.75
CA MET A 471 20.12 14.49 17.32
C MET A 471 19.41 15.62 16.57
N ARG A 472 20.14 16.26 15.68
CA ARG A 472 19.61 17.27 14.78
C ARG A 472 19.77 16.78 13.35
N PRO A 473 18.68 16.38 12.68
CA PRO A 473 18.75 15.92 11.29
C PRO A 473 18.98 17.11 10.33
N HIS A 474 19.38 16.80 9.09
CA HIS A 474 19.33 17.77 8.00
C HIS A 474 17.88 18.11 7.66
N PHE A 475 17.59 19.38 7.51
CA PHE A 475 16.25 19.83 7.15
C PHE A 475 16.04 19.66 5.63
N GLN A 476 14.91 19.07 5.29
CA GLN A 476 14.41 19.03 3.93
C GLN A 476 13.52 20.25 3.67
N LEU A 477 13.47 20.72 2.41
CA LEU A 477 12.57 21.78 2.02
C LEU A 477 11.12 21.34 2.21
N ASP A 478 10.37 22.07 3.02
CA ASP A 478 8.98 21.74 3.36
C ASP A 478 8.01 22.44 2.40
N GLU A 479 8.24 23.73 2.17
CA GLU A 479 7.38 24.58 1.35
C GLU A 479 8.20 25.69 0.70
N LEU A 480 7.94 25.95 -0.56
CA LEU A 480 8.48 27.09 -1.28
C LEU A 480 7.34 27.95 -1.83
N SER A 481 7.09 29.09 -1.23
CA SER A 481 6.15 30.08 -1.77
C SER A 481 6.89 31.06 -2.67
N VAL A 482 6.46 31.15 -3.93
CA VAL A 482 7.02 32.09 -4.91
C VAL A 482 6.05 33.24 -5.13
N SER A 483 6.49 34.48 -4.81
CA SER A 483 5.76 35.68 -5.15
C SER A 483 6.38 36.31 -6.40
N LEU A 484 5.61 36.35 -7.50
CA LEU A 484 6.02 37.04 -8.71
C LEU A 484 5.58 38.51 -8.66
N ARG A 485 6.55 39.42 -8.68
CA ARG A 485 6.28 40.84 -8.79
C ARG A 485 6.59 41.29 -10.22
N LEU A 486 5.55 41.56 -10.99
CA LEU A 486 5.69 42.14 -12.32
C LEU A 486 5.79 43.66 -12.17
N VAL A 487 6.92 44.26 -12.52
CA VAL A 487 7.08 45.70 -12.61
C VAL A 487 6.99 46.07 -14.07
N ALA A 488 5.90 46.71 -14.48
CA ALA A 488 5.77 47.33 -15.79
C ALA A 488 6.15 48.80 -15.66
N ASP A 489 7.28 49.19 -16.23
CA ASP A 489 7.62 50.60 -16.40
C ASP A 489 6.73 51.18 -17.52
N LEU A 490 5.82 52.05 -17.16
CA LEU A 490 5.06 52.82 -18.15
C LEU A 490 6.02 53.80 -18.80
N PRO A 491 6.09 53.84 -20.15
CA PRO A 491 6.89 54.86 -20.79
C PRO A 491 6.38 56.24 -20.40
N ALA A 492 7.32 57.13 -20.07
CA ALA A 492 7.00 58.54 -19.76
C ALA A 492 6.21 59.15 -20.90
N PRO A 493 5.15 59.95 -20.61
CA PRO A 493 4.41 60.63 -21.66
C PRO A 493 5.37 61.51 -22.44
N ALA A 494 5.38 61.35 -23.78
CA ALA A 494 6.12 62.23 -24.65
C ALA A 494 5.61 63.66 -24.45
N ASN A 495 6.47 64.53 -23.88
CA ASN A 495 6.20 65.96 -23.84
C ASN A 495 6.10 66.47 -25.25
N GLY A 496 4.86 66.84 -25.69
CA GLY A 496 4.60 67.60 -26.87
C GLY A 496 4.89 69.08 -26.63
#